data_65155b71aff1ad5d6bae15302293e24d
#
_entry.id   65155b71aff1ad5d6bae15302293e24d
#
_cell.length_a   1.000
_cell.length_b   1.000
_cell.length_c   1.000
_cell.angle_alpha   90.00
_cell.angle_beta   90.00
_cell.angle_gamma   90.00
#
_symmetry.space_group_name_H-M   'P 1'
#
loop_
_entity.id
_entity.type
_entity.pdbx_description
1 polymer ?
#
loop_
_entity_poly.entity_id
_entity_poly.type
_entity_poly.pdbx_seq_one_letter_code
_entity_poly.pdbx_strand_id
1 'polypeptide(L)'
;MFSRLAFSRAHRLQISVPATSRRCWRVSPAMLLRYLSPLGSVLYLPMQLHALAIEEIPRGLLVESMQLAPLLQTHYLVAASTITSEGPREWIECVDRHGHQLARLYLLPDTDYLAWDALPAGAEATTRPAPMLVRWPRNTRSVSAHLLRFHWRQLGGLDVLGAEAATQVSSLSRHLVGQVAAAEAVSLQLTHDE
;
A
#
# COMPACT_ATOMS: atom_id res chain seq x y z
N MET A 1 34.26 -57.85 2.89
CA MET A 1 34.48 -56.42 3.12
C MET A 1 33.55 -55.67 2.19
N PHE A 2 32.39 -55.24 2.65
CA PHE A 2 31.42 -54.47 1.85
C PHE A 2 31.29 -53.08 2.44
N SER A 3 31.83 -52.09 1.70
CA SER A 3 31.75 -50.66 2.05
C SER A 3 30.40 -50.13 1.59
N ARG A 4 29.52 -49.74 2.54
CA ARG A 4 28.25 -49.05 2.26
C ARG A 4 28.54 -47.59 2.11
N LEU A 5 28.39 -47.06 0.89
CA LEU A 5 28.33 -45.64 0.61
C LEU A 5 26.91 -45.15 0.89
N ALA A 6 26.73 -44.41 1.98
CA ALA A 6 25.51 -43.71 2.32
C ALA A 6 25.48 -42.37 1.51
N PHE A 7 24.66 -42.32 0.48
CA PHE A 7 24.34 -41.05 -0.20
C PHE A 7 23.36 -40.25 0.67
N SER A 8 23.88 -39.30 1.42
CA SER A 8 23.08 -38.30 2.09
C SER A 8 22.54 -37.30 1.05
N ARG A 9 21.29 -37.50 0.67
CA ARG A 9 20.55 -36.57 -0.21
C ARG A 9 20.12 -35.38 0.63
N ALA A 10 20.96 -34.33 0.72
CA ALA A 10 20.59 -33.08 1.29
C ALA A 10 19.49 -32.44 0.39
N HIS A 11 18.23 -32.59 0.81
CA HIS A 11 17.13 -31.80 0.27
C HIS A 11 17.39 -30.34 0.65
N ARG A 12 18.01 -29.60 -0.26
CA ARG A 12 18.05 -28.14 -0.24
C ARG A 12 16.60 -27.67 -0.46
N LEU A 13 15.92 -27.32 0.62
CA LEU A 13 14.68 -26.57 0.54
C LEU A 13 15.00 -25.25 -0.20
N GLN A 14 14.76 -25.22 -1.50
CA GLN A 14 14.71 -23.98 -2.24
C GLN A 14 13.52 -23.22 -1.70
N ILE A 15 13.79 -22.26 -0.79
CA ILE A 15 12.82 -21.23 -0.45
C ILE A 15 12.66 -20.39 -1.72
N SER A 16 11.66 -20.75 -2.52
CA SER A 16 11.25 -19.97 -3.67
C SER A 16 10.73 -18.64 -3.13
N VAL A 17 11.52 -17.57 -3.30
CA VAL A 17 11.02 -16.22 -3.04
C VAL A 17 9.90 -15.98 -4.05
N PRO A 18 8.66 -15.68 -3.59
CA PRO A 18 7.55 -15.47 -4.50
C PRO A 18 7.90 -14.36 -5.49
N ALA A 19 7.72 -14.64 -6.78
CA ALA A 19 7.94 -13.65 -7.83
C ALA A 19 6.95 -12.50 -7.64
N THR A 20 7.45 -11.31 -7.40
CA THR A 20 6.64 -10.10 -7.29
C THR A 20 6.67 -9.38 -8.62
N SER A 21 5.52 -9.26 -9.29
CA SER A 21 5.36 -8.39 -10.45
C SER A 21 5.26 -6.94 -9.97
N ARG A 22 5.93 -6.02 -10.68
CA ARG A 22 5.89 -4.58 -10.35
C ARG A 22 5.73 -3.73 -11.60
N ARG A 23 4.87 -2.72 -11.52
CA ARG A 23 4.68 -1.69 -12.55
C ARG A 23 4.70 -0.32 -11.89
N CYS A 24 5.30 0.66 -12.53
CA CYS A 24 5.48 2.00 -11.97
C CYS A 24 4.90 3.07 -12.89
N TRP A 25 4.22 4.05 -12.30
CA TRP A 25 3.65 5.21 -12.99
C TRP A 25 4.00 6.48 -12.23
N ARG A 26 4.18 7.56 -12.98
CA ARG A 26 4.29 8.90 -12.42
C ARG A 26 2.89 9.47 -12.24
N VAL A 27 2.63 10.05 -11.08
CA VAL A 27 1.32 10.60 -10.70
C VAL A 27 1.48 11.96 -10.06
N SER A 28 0.48 12.83 -10.23
CA SER A 28 0.39 14.03 -9.40
C SER A 28 -0.46 13.77 -8.16
N PRO A 29 -0.16 14.41 -7.01
CA PRO A 29 -0.98 14.27 -5.82
C PRO A 29 -2.47 14.58 -6.06
N ALA A 30 -2.78 15.65 -6.79
CA ALA A 30 -4.17 16.03 -7.11
C ALA A 30 -4.92 14.94 -7.86
N MET A 31 -4.25 14.28 -8.82
CA MET A 31 -4.84 13.16 -9.53
C MET A 31 -5.05 11.97 -8.61
N LEU A 32 -4.04 11.61 -7.81
CA LEU A 32 -4.14 10.49 -6.86
C LEU A 32 -5.36 10.68 -5.94
N LEU A 33 -5.53 11.85 -5.31
CA LEU A 33 -6.61 12.10 -4.36
C LEU A 33 -8.00 11.87 -4.98
N ARG A 34 -8.18 12.22 -6.25
CA ARG A 34 -9.45 11.99 -6.97
C ARG A 34 -9.72 10.51 -7.24
N TYR A 35 -8.67 9.74 -7.54
CA TYR A 35 -8.80 8.31 -7.83
C TYR A 35 -8.91 7.43 -6.57
N LEU A 36 -8.56 7.95 -5.38
CA LEU A 36 -8.70 7.20 -4.14
C LEU A 36 -10.16 7.08 -3.68
N SER A 37 -10.97 8.14 -3.87
CA SER A 37 -12.35 8.19 -3.38
C SER A 37 -13.25 7.06 -3.94
N PRO A 38 -13.21 6.68 -5.22
CA PRO A 38 -14.07 5.62 -5.75
C PRO A 38 -13.61 4.20 -5.40
N LEU A 39 -12.47 4.00 -4.74
CA LEU A 39 -11.94 2.66 -4.46
C LEU A 39 -12.82 1.81 -3.54
N GLY A 40 -13.72 2.43 -2.77
CA GLY A 40 -14.44 1.72 -1.71
C GLY A 40 -13.51 1.36 -0.54
N SER A 41 -13.66 0.15 0.01
CA SER A 41 -12.90 -0.28 1.17
C SER A 41 -11.49 -0.75 0.77
N VAL A 42 -10.46 -0.23 1.45
CA VAL A 42 -9.07 -0.60 1.24
C VAL A 42 -8.36 -0.76 2.59
N LEU A 43 -7.28 -1.53 2.62
CA LEU A 43 -6.37 -1.55 3.76
C LEU A 43 -5.23 -0.57 3.48
N TYR A 44 -5.14 0.47 4.30
CA TYR A 44 -4.16 1.54 4.21
C TYR A 44 -3.09 1.42 5.29
N LEU A 45 -1.84 1.43 4.87
CA LEU A 45 -0.67 1.37 5.75
C LEU A 45 0.18 2.63 5.52
N PRO A 46 0.03 3.69 6.35
CA PRO A 46 0.92 4.84 6.28
C PRO A 46 2.31 4.48 6.82
N MET A 47 3.35 5.01 6.19
CA MET A 47 4.69 5.00 6.75
C MET A 47 4.80 6.07 7.83
N GLN A 48 5.44 5.76 8.95
CA GLN A 48 5.80 6.80 9.91
C GLN A 48 6.80 7.76 9.26
N LEU A 49 6.38 8.99 9.07
CA LEU A 49 7.24 10.09 8.67
C LEU A 49 8.14 10.49 9.85
N HIS A 50 9.18 9.69 10.16
CA HIS A 50 10.24 10.17 11.02
C HIS A 50 11.02 11.23 10.23
N ALA A 51 10.69 12.49 10.50
CA ALA A 51 11.43 13.67 10.03
C ALA A 51 11.66 13.78 8.51
N LEU A 52 10.79 13.20 7.68
CA LEU A 52 10.67 13.70 6.32
C LEU A 52 10.09 15.12 6.48
N ALA A 53 10.91 16.13 6.32
CA ALA A 53 10.41 17.49 6.17
C ALA A 53 9.23 17.41 5.20
N ILE A 54 8.05 17.87 5.62
CA ILE A 54 6.93 18.05 4.69
C ILE A 54 7.45 19.13 3.74
N GLU A 55 8.08 18.69 2.65
CA GLU A 55 8.78 19.57 1.75
C GLU A 55 7.71 20.35 1.11
N GLU A 56 7.00 20.68 0.53
CA GLU A 56 5.96 21.52 -0.01
C GLU A 56 4.62 20.76 -0.05
N ILE A 57 3.68 21.20 0.75
CA ILE A 57 2.28 20.78 0.58
C ILE A 57 1.83 21.36 -0.77
N PRO A 58 1.34 20.52 -1.71
CA PRO A 58 0.85 20.99 -2.99
C PRO A 58 -0.27 22.02 -2.79
N ARG A 59 -0.18 23.15 -3.46
CA ARG A 59 -1.18 24.21 -3.35
C ARG A 59 -2.56 23.71 -3.74
N GLY A 60 -3.57 24.04 -2.96
CA GLY A 60 -4.96 23.71 -3.25
C GLY A 60 -5.38 22.30 -2.79
N LEU A 61 -4.49 21.54 -2.14
CA LEU A 61 -4.78 20.20 -1.62
C LEU A 61 -4.69 20.18 -0.10
N LEU A 62 -5.64 19.53 0.54
CA LEU A 62 -5.66 19.32 1.99
C LEU A 62 -6.00 17.87 2.32
N VAL A 63 -5.69 17.47 3.55
CA VAL A 63 -6.12 16.19 4.14
C VAL A 63 -6.80 16.46 5.49
N GLU A 64 -7.80 15.65 5.83
CA GLU A 64 -8.54 15.79 7.09
C GLU A 64 -7.75 15.28 8.30
N SER A 65 -6.80 14.37 8.08
CA SER A 65 -6.01 13.81 9.16
C SER A 65 -4.53 13.68 8.77
N MET A 66 -3.65 13.78 9.77
CA MET A 66 -2.19 13.68 9.58
C MET A 66 -1.75 12.32 9.02
N GLN A 67 -2.49 11.25 9.26
CA GLN A 67 -2.20 9.93 8.71
C GLN A 67 -2.30 9.89 7.17
N LEU A 68 -3.06 10.81 6.55
CA LEU A 68 -3.21 10.93 5.11
C LEU A 68 -2.18 11.88 4.48
N ALA A 69 -1.47 12.67 5.30
CA ALA A 69 -0.48 13.64 4.81
C ALA A 69 0.59 13.04 3.88
N PRO A 70 1.07 11.78 4.08
CA PRO A 70 1.99 11.14 3.15
C PRO A 70 1.50 11.09 1.70
N LEU A 71 0.18 10.98 1.49
CA LEU A 71 -0.40 10.89 0.15
C LEU A 71 -0.22 12.19 -0.66
N LEU A 72 -0.11 13.35 0.02
CA LEU A 72 0.16 14.64 -0.62
C LEU A 72 1.54 14.74 -1.27
N GLN A 73 2.48 13.88 -0.89
CA GLN A 73 3.85 13.87 -1.40
C GLN A 73 4.09 12.77 -2.43
N THR A 74 3.04 12.05 -2.82
CA THR A 74 3.15 10.94 -3.76
C THR A 74 3.46 11.44 -5.17
N HIS A 75 4.55 10.95 -5.75
CA HIS A 75 4.98 11.24 -7.12
C HIS A 75 4.96 10.00 -8.01
N TYR A 76 5.01 8.83 -7.41
CA TYR A 76 4.97 7.56 -8.13
C TYR A 76 4.01 6.60 -7.45
N LEU A 77 3.30 5.83 -8.26
CA LEU A 77 2.54 4.65 -7.85
C LEU A 77 3.26 3.42 -8.35
N VAL A 78 3.46 2.45 -7.47
CA VAL A 78 4.03 1.16 -7.85
C VAL A 78 3.00 0.09 -7.51
N ALA A 79 2.29 -0.40 -8.52
CA ALA A 79 1.46 -1.58 -8.35
C ALA A 79 2.36 -2.81 -8.27
N ALA A 80 2.08 -3.63 -7.28
CA ALA A 80 2.79 -4.87 -7.04
C ALA A 80 1.80 -6.00 -6.77
N SER A 81 2.12 -7.18 -7.26
CA SER A 81 1.35 -8.39 -6.99
C SER A 81 2.27 -9.57 -6.73
N THR A 82 1.82 -10.47 -5.86
CA THR A 82 2.52 -11.71 -5.54
C THR A 82 1.51 -12.82 -5.30
N ILE A 83 1.94 -14.07 -5.48
CA ILE A 83 1.15 -15.24 -5.11
C ILE A 83 1.75 -15.76 -3.80
N THR A 84 0.93 -15.79 -2.76
CA THR A 84 1.28 -16.36 -1.45
C THR A 84 0.66 -17.75 -1.30
N SER A 85 1.01 -18.49 -0.25
CA SER A 85 0.35 -19.76 0.10
C SER A 85 -1.15 -19.63 0.34
N GLU A 86 -1.62 -18.41 0.63
CA GLU A 86 -3.00 -18.07 0.96
C GLU A 86 -3.76 -17.43 -0.21
N GLY A 87 -3.11 -17.30 -1.38
CA GLY A 87 -3.68 -16.76 -2.60
C GLY A 87 -2.96 -15.53 -3.14
N PRO A 88 -3.49 -14.94 -4.22
CA PRO A 88 -2.93 -13.73 -4.80
C PRO A 88 -3.10 -12.54 -3.85
N ARG A 89 -2.10 -11.68 -3.83
CA ARG A 89 -2.08 -10.44 -3.04
C ARG A 89 -1.61 -9.30 -3.91
N GLU A 90 -2.40 -8.25 -3.95
CA GLU A 90 -2.10 -7.04 -4.73
C GLU A 90 -2.08 -5.81 -3.83
N TRP A 91 -1.16 -4.90 -4.13
CA TRP A 91 -1.07 -3.62 -3.43
C TRP A 91 -0.48 -2.54 -4.33
N ILE A 92 -0.71 -1.29 -3.95
CA ILE A 92 -0.08 -0.13 -4.54
C ILE A 92 0.78 0.55 -3.48
N GLU A 93 2.03 0.84 -3.84
CA GLU A 93 2.94 1.63 -3.03
C GLU A 93 2.90 3.08 -3.51
N CYS A 94 2.63 4.01 -2.60
CA CYS A 94 2.77 5.44 -2.82
C CYS A 94 4.21 5.83 -2.50
N VAL A 95 4.88 6.47 -3.45
CA VAL A 95 6.31 6.75 -3.38
C VAL A 95 6.58 8.21 -3.69
N ASP A 96 7.49 8.86 -2.95
CA ASP A 96 7.89 10.24 -3.17
C ASP A 96 8.82 10.41 -4.38
N ARG A 97 9.23 11.65 -4.66
CA ARG A 97 10.16 11.97 -5.74
C ARG A 97 11.57 11.39 -5.55
N HIS A 98 11.95 11.06 -4.32
CA HIS A 98 13.25 10.50 -3.94
C HIS A 98 13.24 8.97 -3.91
N GLY A 99 12.06 8.34 -4.03
CA GLY A 99 11.91 6.90 -3.99
C GLY A 99 11.63 6.33 -2.61
N HIS A 100 11.31 7.17 -1.63
CA HIS A 100 10.89 6.70 -0.33
C HIS A 100 9.43 6.28 -0.40
N GLN A 101 9.14 5.15 0.18
CA GLN A 101 7.77 4.66 0.31
C GLN A 101 7.04 5.46 1.40
N LEU A 102 5.91 6.03 1.05
CA LEU A 102 5.08 6.87 1.91
C LEU A 102 3.92 6.11 2.52
N ALA A 103 3.32 5.22 1.75
CA ALA A 103 2.17 4.42 2.15
C ALA A 103 2.03 3.18 1.27
N ARG A 104 1.21 2.22 1.72
CA ARG A 104 0.68 1.12 0.91
C ARG A 104 -0.83 1.07 1.00
N LEU A 105 -1.43 0.70 -0.12
CA LEU A 105 -2.86 0.40 -0.26
C LEU A 105 -2.97 -1.05 -0.70
N TYR A 106 -3.69 -1.87 0.04
CA TYR A 106 -3.94 -3.26 -0.34
C TYR A 106 -5.33 -3.40 -0.93
N LEU A 107 -5.40 -4.10 -2.05
CA LEU A 107 -6.66 -4.52 -2.67
C LEU A 107 -7.37 -5.52 -1.77
N LEU A 108 -8.65 -5.28 -1.51
CA LEU A 108 -9.52 -6.15 -0.74
C LEU A 108 -10.66 -6.68 -1.62
N PRO A 109 -11.32 -7.78 -1.25
CA PRO A 109 -12.54 -8.26 -1.92
C PRO A 109 -13.66 -7.21 -2.03
N ASP A 110 -13.73 -6.26 -1.08
CA ASP A 110 -14.72 -5.17 -1.08
C ASP A 110 -14.21 -3.87 -1.74
N THR A 111 -13.02 -3.89 -2.33
CA THR A 111 -12.51 -2.77 -3.13
C THR A 111 -13.20 -2.77 -4.50
N ASP A 112 -13.52 -1.61 -5.04
CA ASP A 112 -13.96 -1.48 -6.42
C ASP A 112 -12.80 -1.78 -7.38
N TYR A 113 -12.86 -2.92 -8.04
CA TYR A 113 -11.79 -3.40 -8.95
C TYR A 113 -11.64 -2.51 -10.18
N LEU A 114 -12.73 -1.91 -10.68
CA LEU A 114 -12.65 -1.01 -11.83
C LEU A 114 -11.95 0.29 -11.45
N ALA A 115 -12.29 0.83 -10.28
CA ALA A 115 -11.61 2.00 -9.73
C ALA A 115 -10.14 1.71 -9.39
N TRP A 116 -9.84 0.50 -8.90
CA TRP A 116 -8.47 0.07 -8.65
C TRP A 116 -7.63 0.03 -9.93
N ASP A 117 -8.16 -0.57 -10.99
CA ASP A 117 -7.49 -0.65 -12.28
C ASP A 117 -7.38 0.72 -12.98
N ALA A 118 -8.26 1.66 -12.64
CA ALA A 118 -8.22 3.03 -13.16
C ALA A 118 -7.17 3.91 -12.49
N LEU A 119 -6.66 3.55 -11.30
CA LEU A 119 -5.63 4.34 -10.60
C LEU A 119 -4.41 4.68 -11.47
N PRO A 120 -3.83 3.74 -12.24
CA PRO A 120 -2.74 4.05 -13.15
C PRO A 120 -3.18 4.65 -14.47
N ALA A 121 -4.46 4.61 -14.85
CA ALA A 121 -4.92 5.01 -16.18
C ALA A 121 -4.73 6.50 -16.48
N GLY A 122 -4.75 7.36 -15.44
CA GLY A 122 -4.47 8.80 -15.56
C GLY A 122 -2.99 9.16 -15.38
N ALA A 123 -2.12 8.17 -15.22
CA ALA A 123 -0.71 8.37 -14.92
C ALA A 123 0.18 8.02 -16.11
N GLU A 124 1.32 8.68 -16.21
CA GLU A 124 2.31 8.35 -17.24
C GLU A 124 3.08 7.08 -16.86
N ALA A 125 2.99 6.04 -17.69
CA ALA A 125 3.81 4.85 -17.51
C ALA A 125 5.30 5.25 -17.57
N THR A 126 6.08 4.86 -16.58
CA THR A 126 7.50 5.16 -16.55
C THR A 126 8.31 3.86 -16.55
N THR A 127 9.25 3.76 -17.47
CA THR A 127 10.27 2.69 -17.47
C THR A 127 11.42 3.01 -16.53
N ARG A 128 11.44 4.24 -15.95
CA ARG A 128 12.44 4.59 -14.96
C ARG A 128 12.27 3.63 -13.79
N PRO A 129 13.32 2.84 -13.44
CA PRO A 129 13.22 2.02 -12.26
C PRO A 129 12.84 2.95 -11.12
N ALA A 130 11.76 2.63 -10.43
CA ALA A 130 11.44 3.34 -9.20
C ALA A 130 12.75 3.42 -8.40
N PRO A 131 13.18 4.63 -7.98
CA PRO A 131 14.41 4.76 -7.24
C PRO A 131 14.36 3.68 -6.16
N MET A 132 15.46 2.98 -6.01
CA MET A 132 15.64 1.74 -5.28
C MET A 132 14.71 1.70 -4.06
N LEU A 133 13.61 0.94 -4.17
CA LEU A 133 12.57 0.89 -3.13
C LEU A 133 13.26 0.52 -1.84
N VAL A 134 13.34 1.49 -0.95
CA VAL A 134 13.86 1.25 0.38
C VAL A 134 12.98 0.17 0.98
N ARG A 135 13.59 -1.00 1.18
CA ARG A 135 12.95 -2.12 1.82
C ARG A 135 12.33 -1.60 3.11
N TRP A 136 11.04 -1.82 3.32
CA TRP A 136 10.35 -1.49 4.56
C TRP A 136 11.29 -1.77 5.74
N PRO A 137 11.74 -0.77 6.50
CA PRO A 137 12.67 -1.02 7.58
C PRO A 137 11.93 -1.83 8.63
N ARG A 138 12.40 -3.04 8.90
CA ARG A 138 11.83 -3.95 9.92
C ARG A 138 11.78 -3.36 11.33
N ASN A 139 12.32 -2.17 11.52
CA ASN A 139 12.48 -1.49 12.82
C ASN A 139 11.64 -0.21 12.95
N THR A 140 10.68 0.06 12.07
CA THR A 140 9.76 1.18 12.27
C THR A 140 8.75 0.80 13.35
N ARG A 141 8.83 1.50 14.47
CA ARG A 141 7.87 1.40 15.57
C ARG A 141 6.47 1.68 15.04
N SER A 142 5.55 0.77 15.32
CA SER A 142 4.09 0.92 15.20
C SER A 142 3.59 1.66 13.95
N VAL A 143 3.78 1.07 12.79
CA VAL A 143 2.92 1.40 11.66
C VAL A 143 1.60 0.71 11.92
N SER A 144 0.53 1.46 12.05
CA SER A 144 -0.81 0.92 12.16
C SER A 144 -1.39 0.70 10.76
N ALA A 145 -2.12 -0.40 10.60
CA ALA A 145 -2.92 -0.66 9.41
C ALA A 145 -4.35 -0.18 9.65
N HIS A 146 -4.90 0.54 8.69
CA HIS A 146 -6.24 1.13 8.79
C HIS A 146 -7.13 0.56 7.70
N LEU A 147 -8.25 -0.03 8.09
CA LEU A 147 -9.30 -0.44 7.17
C LEU A 147 -10.22 0.75 6.97
N LEU A 148 -10.16 1.38 5.80
CA LEU A 148 -10.82 2.66 5.57
C LEU A 148 -11.41 2.77 4.17
N ARG A 149 -12.25 3.79 4.01
CA ARG A 149 -12.83 4.26 2.76
C ARG A 149 -12.47 5.72 2.59
N PHE A 150 -11.88 6.07 1.45
CA PHE A 150 -11.56 7.46 1.15
C PHE A 150 -12.80 8.21 0.67
N HIS A 151 -12.83 9.49 0.96
CA HIS A 151 -13.77 10.43 0.34
C HIS A 151 -13.06 11.71 -0.05
N TRP A 152 -13.57 12.35 -1.07
CA TRP A 152 -13.05 13.59 -1.59
C TRP A 152 -14.15 14.64 -1.59
N ARG A 153 -13.81 15.87 -1.20
CA ARG A 153 -14.71 17.00 -1.19
C ARG A 153 -13.98 18.29 -1.55
N GLN A 154 -14.73 19.31 -1.96
CA GLN A 154 -14.22 20.68 -2.15
C GLN A 154 -14.66 21.56 -1.00
N LEU A 155 -13.74 22.34 -0.47
CA LEU A 155 -13.98 23.34 0.56
C LEU A 155 -13.31 24.67 0.16
N GLY A 156 -14.12 25.68 -0.20
CA GLY A 156 -13.60 27.00 -0.57
C GLY A 156 -12.61 26.99 -1.75
N GLY A 157 -12.80 26.08 -2.71
CA GLY A 157 -11.90 25.90 -3.85
C GLY A 157 -10.67 25.04 -3.58
N LEU A 158 -10.56 24.46 -2.37
CA LEU A 158 -9.52 23.50 -2.01
C LEU A 158 -10.04 22.08 -2.15
N ASP A 159 -9.23 21.21 -2.70
CA ASP A 159 -9.51 19.76 -2.75
C ASP A 159 -9.09 19.11 -1.42
N VAL A 160 -10.03 18.46 -0.73
CA VAL A 160 -9.81 17.85 0.58
C VAL A 160 -10.01 16.34 0.50
N LEU A 161 -8.98 15.58 0.85
CA LEU A 161 -9.08 14.14 1.03
C LEU A 161 -9.37 13.82 2.50
N GLY A 162 -10.46 13.10 2.73
CA GLY A 162 -10.77 12.49 4.00
C GLY A 162 -10.80 10.97 3.92
N ALA A 163 -10.93 10.34 5.06
CA ALA A 163 -11.13 8.90 5.17
C ALA A 163 -11.97 8.57 6.40
N GLU A 164 -12.85 7.60 6.24
CA GLU A 164 -13.66 7.03 7.31
C GLU A 164 -13.35 5.56 7.50
N ALA A 165 -13.61 5.03 8.70
CA ALA A 165 -13.45 3.61 8.96
C ALA A 165 -14.43 2.79 8.12
N ALA A 166 -13.94 1.78 7.40
CA ALA A 166 -14.78 0.85 6.66
C ALA A 166 -15.30 -0.26 7.60
N THR A 167 -16.38 0.03 8.32
CA THR A 167 -16.96 -0.86 9.34
C THR A 167 -17.73 -2.04 8.71
N GLN A 168 -18.32 -1.82 7.54
CA GLN A 168 -19.10 -2.83 6.80
C GLN A 168 -18.26 -3.45 5.69
N VAL A 169 -17.52 -4.49 6.02
CA VAL A 169 -16.75 -5.28 5.06
C VAL A 169 -17.05 -6.77 5.20
N SER A 170 -16.87 -7.51 4.12
CA SER A 170 -17.07 -8.96 4.07
C SER A 170 -16.14 -9.70 5.05
N SER A 171 -16.52 -10.92 5.41
CA SER A 171 -15.67 -11.80 6.22
C SER A 171 -14.34 -12.10 5.53
N LEU A 172 -14.35 -12.19 4.19
CA LEU A 172 -13.16 -12.43 3.39
C LEU A 172 -12.17 -11.25 3.46
N SER A 173 -12.68 -10.00 3.35
CA SER A 173 -11.85 -8.82 3.54
C SER A 173 -11.26 -8.76 4.94
N ARG A 174 -12.06 -9.01 5.99
CA ARG A 174 -11.55 -9.06 7.37
C ARG A 174 -10.44 -10.10 7.56
N HIS A 175 -10.62 -11.28 6.97
CA HIS A 175 -9.60 -12.34 7.01
C HIS A 175 -8.30 -11.89 6.33
N LEU A 176 -8.40 -11.35 5.11
CA LEU A 176 -7.24 -10.85 4.36
C LEU A 176 -6.52 -9.70 5.08
N VAL A 177 -7.26 -8.78 5.69
CA VAL A 177 -6.72 -7.68 6.50
C VAL A 177 -5.88 -8.22 7.67
N GLY A 178 -6.39 -9.23 8.39
CA GLY A 178 -5.65 -9.89 9.47
C GLY A 178 -4.36 -10.56 8.98
N GLN A 179 -4.40 -11.22 7.85
CA GLN A 179 -3.22 -11.85 7.23
C GLN A 179 -2.17 -10.81 6.80
N VAL A 180 -2.61 -9.71 6.18
CA VAL A 180 -1.69 -8.64 5.76
C VAL A 180 -1.07 -7.98 6.99
N ALA A 181 -1.86 -7.64 8.01
CA ALA A 181 -1.35 -7.02 9.24
C ALA A 181 -0.30 -7.90 9.92
N ALA A 182 -0.54 -9.22 10.00
CA ALA A 182 0.42 -10.17 10.54
C ALA A 182 1.70 -10.27 9.68
N ALA A 183 1.58 -10.33 8.35
CA ALA A 183 2.71 -10.41 7.43
C ALA A 183 3.58 -9.15 7.44
N GLU A 184 2.97 -7.98 7.60
CA GLU A 184 3.65 -6.68 7.69
C GLU A 184 4.12 -6.35 9.13
N ALA A 185 3.75 -7.19 10.11
CA ALA A 185 4.04 -7.00 11.54
C ALA A 185 3.55 -5.65 12.06
N VAL A 186 2.32 -5.26 11.68
CA VAL A 186 1.68 -3.99 12.06
C VAL A 186 0.44 -4.24 12.91
N SER A 187 0.10 -3.29 13.78
CA SER A 187 -1.15 -3.32 14.53
C SER A 187 -2.31 -2.88 13.65
N LEU A 188 -3.41 -3.62 13.70
CA LEU A 188 -4.65 -3.23 13.03
C LEU A 188 -5.43 -2.27 13.92
N GLN A 189 -5.68 -1.06 13.41
CA GLN A 189 -6.61 -0.11 14.04
C GLN A 189 -7.95 -0.23 13.34
N LEU A 190 -8.88 -0.87 14.01
CA LEU A 190 -10.31 -0.76 13.71
C LEU A 190 -10.77 0.43 14.55
N THR A 191 -10.90 1.60 13.96
CA THR A 191 -11.47 2.76 14.67
C THR A 191 -12.91 2.41 14.97
N HIS A 192 -13.19 2.11 16.24
CA HIS A 192 -14.53 2.23 16.79
C HIS A 192 -14.70 3.71 17.09
N ASP A 193 -15.57 4.40 16.36
CA ASP A 193 -16.10 5.67 16.82
C ASP A 193 -16.88 5.40 18.11
N GLU A 194 -16.42 5.98 19.23
CA GLU A 194 -17.22 6.19 20.41
C GLU A 194 -18.20 7.34 20.18
#